data_9004960a289aea1015fe6d2c63e92246
#
_entry.id   9004960a289aea1015fe6d2c63e92246
#
_cell.length_a   1.000
_cell.length_b   1.000
_cell.length_c   1.000
_cell.angle_alpha   90.00
_cell.angle_beta   90.00
_cell.angle_gamma   90.00
#
_symmetry.space_group_name_H-M   'P 1'
#
loop_
_entity.id
_entity.type
_entity.pdbx_description
1 polymer ?
#
loop_
_entity_poly.entity_id
_entity_poly.type
_entity_poly.pdbx_seq_one_letter_code
_entity_poly.pdbx_strand_id
1 'polypeptide(L)'
;MQGDITLISMNCHGLANDKKREDVLLYLKSRSYNVCSIQDTHFTPEIENEIRRQWGGECFFSHHTSNSRGVAILLNTTIPAKIKRYKIDTGGNFVVLDLTIYDYDITLVSLYGPNADSPTFFADVQQIIIEFENPHVIICGDWNLVQDQNLDTHNYLHINNPRARKQVNDMKNELDLCDPWRVKYPNKKYYTWRQPNPFKQGRLDFFLVSSQLLSLVHTSDIISGYRTDHSLVRLSLHLNHIKRGPGTWKFNNSFLKDEYFVSKIVKTIKETIAFYAKGDVKFDENDNVVGDC
;
A
#
# COMPACT_ATOMS: atom_id res chain seq x y z
N MET A 1 16.84 17.73 1.02
CA MET A 1 17.09 16.31 0.75
C MET A 1 15.71 15.67 0.62
N GLN A 2 15.37 15.18 -0.56
CA GLN A 2 14.17 14.39 -0.79
C GLN A 2 14.47 12.99 -0.23
N GLY A 3 13.72 12.58 0.79
CA GLY A 3 13.91 11.29 1.41
C GLY A 3 12.85 10.29 0.96
N ASP A 4 13.20 9.03 0.93
CA ASP A 4 12.23 7.96 0.77
C ASP A 4 11.24 7.99 1.93
N ILE A 5 9.95 7.78 1.62
CA ILE A 5 8.94 7.53 2.63
C ILE A 5 8.91 6.02 2.89
N THR A 6 9.21 5.64 4.12
CA THR A 6 9.25 4.24 4.52
C THR A 6 8.05 3.88 5.40
N LEU A 7 7.27 2.92 4.91
CA LEU A 7 6.14 2.33 5.60
C LEU A 7 6.53 0.93 6.09
N ILE A 8 6.05 0.56 7.27
CA ILE A 8 6.13 -0.82 7.75
C ILE A 8 4.77 -1.34 8.19
N SER A 9 4.62 -2.67 8.11
CA SER A 9 3.51 -3.36 8.74
C SER A 9 4.03 -4.54 9.55
N MET A 10 3.50 -4.71 10.77
CA MET A 10 3.92 -5.76 11.69
C MET A 10 2.76 -6.19 12.61
N ASN A 11 2.39 -7.45 12.57
CA ASN A 11 1.56 -8.02 13.63
C ASN A 11 2.41 -8.15 14.91
N CYS A 12 1.94 -7.55 16.00
CA CYS A 12 2.68 -7.41 17.26
C CYS A 12 2.41 -8.54 18.27
N HIS A 13 1.43 -9.41 17.99
CA HIS A 13 1.03 -10.49 18.88
C HIS A 13 0.81 -10.00 20.33
N GLY A 14 -0.04 -9.00 20.49
CA GLY A 14 -0.43 -8.37 21.77
C GLY A 14 0.62 -7.43 22.36
N LEU A 15 0.20 -6.21 22.67
CA LEU A 15 0.99 -5.16 23.33
C LEU A 15 0.32 -4.66 24.63
N ALA A 16 -0.53 -5.47 25.24
CA ALA A 16 -1.15 -5.14 26.53
C ALA A 16 -0.12 -5.08 27.67
N ASN A 17 0.98 -5.84 27.56
CA ASN A 17 2.08 -5.77 28.53
C ASN A 17 2.90 -4.49 28.30
N ASP A 18 3.01 -3.64 29.31
CA ASP A 18 3.67 -2.33 29.26
C ASP A 18 5.12 -2.44 28.77
N LYS A 19 5.90 -3.37 29.34
CA LYS A 19 7.31 -3.54 28.97
C LYS A 19 7.48 -3.98 27.52
N LYS A 20 6.65 -4.91 27.04
CA LYS A 20 6.67 -5.32 25.64
C LYS A 20 6.29 -4.15 24.72
N ARG A 21 5.26 -3.37 25.11
CA ARG A 21 4.78 -2.20 24.37
C ARG A 21 5.88 -1.15 24.22
N GLU A 22 6.51 -0.76 25.35
CA GLU A 22 7.62 0.18 25.33
C GLU A 22 8.76 -0.26 24.44
N ASP A 23 9.20 -1.51 24.58
CA ASP A 23 10.31 -2.08 23.78
C ASP A 23 9.99 -2.07 22.28
N VAL A 24 8.75 -2.42 21.90
CA VAL A 24 8.31 -2.41 20.50
C VAL A 24 8.24 -0.99 19.96
N LEU A 25 7.64 -0.03 20.70
CA LEU A 25 7.57 1.37 20.26
C LEU A 25 8.97 1.99 20.14
N LEU A 26 9.88 1.74 21.08
CA LEU A 26 11.27 2.17 21.00
C LEU A 26 12.00 1.57 19.80
N TYR A 27 11.81 0.26 19.55
CA TYR A 27 12.37 -0.39 18.36
C TYR A 27 11.90 0.28 17.07
N LEU A 28 10.59 0.53 16.92
CA LEU A 28 10.04 1.17 15.74
C LEU A 28 10.57 2.61 15.55
N LYS A 29 10.65 3.38 16.63
CA LYS A 29 11.22 4.74 16.61
C LYS A 29 12.69 4.75 16.22
N SER A 30 13.49 3.82 16.74
CA SER A 30 14.93 3.73 16.47
C SER A 30 15.27 3.48 14.99
N ARG A 31 14.30 2.96 14.21
CA ARG A 31 14.44 2.67 12.78
C ARG A 31 14.04 3.83 11.87
N SER A 32 13.54 4.93 12.45
CA SER A 32 13.11 6.13 11.71
C SER A 32 12.11 5.87 10.58
N TYR A 33 11.22 4.88 10.76
CA TYR A 33 10.12 4.64 9.82
C TYR A 33 9.14 5.82 9.84
N ASN A 34 8.63 6.20 8.68
CA ASN A 34 7.70 7.33 8.56
C ASN A 34 6.27 6.92 8.95
N VAL A 35 5.87 5.70 8.61
CA VAL A 35 4.56 5.13 8.91
C VAL A 35 4.74 3.73 9.49
N CYS A 36 4.18 3.50 10.67
CA CYS A 36 4.11 2.18 11.28
C CYS A 36 2.65 1.73 11.38
N SER A 37 2.30 0.72 10.59
CA SER A 37 1.04 -0.02 10.67
C SER A 37 1.27 -1.24 11.57
N ILE A 38 0.56 -1.32 12.69
CA ILE A 38 0.70 -2.42 13.63
C ILE A 38 -0.64 -3.10 13.89
N GLN A 39 -0.65 -4.43 13.89
CA GLN A 39 -1.83 -5.27 14.05
C GLN A 39 -1.73 -6.11 15.32
N ASP A 40 -2.89 -6.64 15.74
CA ASP A 40 -3.04 -7.43 16.97
C ASP A 40 -2.43 -6.72 18.18
N THR A 41 -2.80 -5.45 18.33
CA THR A 41 -2.17 -4.56 19.32
C THR A 41 -2.67 -4.81 20.73
N HIS A 42 -3.93 -5.27 20.88
CA HIS A 42 -4.62 -5.37 22.17
C HIS A 42 -4.70 -4.02 22.91
N PHE A 43 -4.64 -2.93 22.16
CA PHE A 43 -4.80 -1.58 22.75
C PHE A 43 -6.25 -1.35 23.13
N THR A 44 -6.42 -0.60 24.19
CA THR A 44 -7.71 -0.12 24.67
C THR A 44 -7.74 1.41 24.74
N PRO A 45 -8.91 2.06 24.77
CA PRO A 45 -9.00 3.52 24.82
C PRO A 45 -8.25 4.14 26.02
N GLU A 46 -8.14 3.42 27.13
CA GLU A 46 -7.53 3.91 28.37
C GLU A 46 -6.03 4.20 28.22
N ILE A 47 -5.33 3.45 27.35
CA ILE A 47 -3.89 3.61 27.14
C ILE A 47 -3.52 4.48 25.94
N GLU A 48 -4.49 4.98 25.17
CA GLU A 48 -4.21 5.81 23.98
C GLU A 48 -3.31 7.01 24.29
N ASN A 49 -3.62 7.76 25.35
CA ASN A 49 -2.88 8.97 25.70
C ASN A 49 -1.41 8.65 26.06
N GLU A 50 -1.17 7.49 26.65
CA GLU A 50 0.18 7.02 26.94
C GLU A 50 0.92 6.69 25.66
N ILE A 51 0.30 5.94 24.74
CA ILE A 51 0.89 5.58 23.46
C ILE A 51 1.20 6.84 22.63
N ARG A 52 0.27 7.81 22.57
CA ARG A 52 0.48 9.09 21.88
C ARG A 52 1.69 9.85 22.43
N ARG A 53 1.85 9.89 23.76
CA ARG A 53 3.03 10.50 24.39
C ARG A 53 4.31 9.75 24.09
N GLN A 54 4.26 8.41 24.18
CA GLN A 54 5.42 7.56 23.88
C GLN A 54 5.83 7.68 22.42
N TRP A 55 4.87 7.71 21.48
CA TRP A 55 5.14 7.81 20.05
C TRP A 55 5.60 9.22 19.65
N GLY A 56 4.89 10.25 20.09
CA GLY A 56 5.20 11.65 19.82
C GLY A 56 4.74 12.17 18.46
N GLY A 57 4.10 11.35 17.63
CA GLY A 57 3.50 11.71 16.35
C GLY A 57 2.00 11.42 16.35
N GLU A 58 1.35 11.56 15.19
CA GLU A 58 -0.07 11.25 15.06
C GLU A 58 -0.33 9.74 15.13
N CYS A 59 -1.39 9.35 15.82
CA CYS A 59 -1.78 7.96 16.01
C CYS A 59 -3.27 7.77 15.76
N PHE A 60 -3.62 6.69 15.06
CA PHE A 60 -4.99 6.31 14.78
C PHE A 60 -5.19 4.87 15.23
N PHE A 61 -6.24 4.60 16.00
CA PHE A 61 -6.45 3.32 16.66
C PHE A 61 -7.83 2.76 16.34
N SER A 62 -7.88 1.48 16.00
CA SER A 62 -9.07 0.65 16.00
C SER A 62 -8.92 -0.35 17.14
N HIS A 63 -9.74 -0.24 18.17
CA HIS A 63 -9.67 -1.07 19.36
C HIS A 63 -10.63 -2.25 19.28
N HIS A 64 -10.31 -3.30 20.05
CA HIS A 64 -11.25 -4.37 20.36
C HIS A 64 -11.18 -4.67 21.87
N THR A 65 -10.42 -5.66 22.29
CA THR A 65 -10.24 -5.97 23.71
C THR A 65 -8.74 -5.99 24.07
N SER A 66 -8.44 -5.96 25.37
CA SER A 66 -7.05 -6.10 25.87
C SER A 66 -6.40 -7.45 25.57
N ASN A 67 -7.16 -8.41 25.01
CA ASN A 67 -6.70 -9.77 24.74
C ASN A 67 -6.85 -10.20 23.29
N SER A 68 -7.36 -9.34 22.41
CA SER A 68 -7.55 -9.74 21.00
C SER A 68 -7.69 -8.54 20.09
N ARG A 69 -7.15 -8.68 18.88
CA ARG A 69 -7.24 -7.72 17.78
C ARG A 69 -6.64 -6.35 18.11
N GLY A 70 -7.10 -5.36 17.39
CA GLY A 70 -6.62 -4.00 17.48
C GLY A 70 -5.62 -3.68 16.36
N VAL A 71 -5.85 -2.56 15.70
CA VAL A 71 -5.00 -2.04 14.63
C VAL A 71 -4.63 -0.61 14.95
N ALA A 72 -3.39 -0.21 14.68
CA ALA A 72 -2.99 1.18 14.78
C ALA A 72 -2.13 1.60 13.59
N ILE A 73 -2.30 2.86 13.18
CA ILE A 73 -1.37 3.57 12.29
C ILE A 73 -0.70 4.66 13.11
N LEU A 74 0.63 4.60 13.17
CA LEU A 74 1.47 5.55 13.87
C LEU A 74 2.29 6.33 12.85
N LEU A 75 2.09 7.63 12.75
CA LEU A 75 2.82 8.53 11.85
C LEU A 75 3.96 9.20 12.61
N ASN A 76 5.16 9.16 12.02
CA ASN A 76 6.30 9.89 12.58
C ASN A 76 6.19 11.37 12.26
N THR A 77 6.65 12.25 13.16
CA THR A 77 6.64 13.71 12.96
C THR A 77 7.46 14.17 11.75
N THR A 78 8.35 13.33 11.25
CA THR A 78 9.19 13.64 10.07
C THR A 78 8.45 13.48 8.74
N ILE A 79 7.26 12.85 8.73
CA ILE A 79 6.50 12.68 7.50
C ILE A 79 5.72 13.96 7.20
N PRO A 80 5.83 14.52 5.99
CA PRO A 80 5.05 15.69 5.60
C PRO A 80 3.65 15.26 5.14
N ALA A 81 2.90 14.61 6.01
CA ALA A 81 1.56 14.13 5.74
C ALA A 81 0.51 15.13 6.23
N LYS A 82 -0.53 15.32 5.42
CA LYS A 82 -1.74 16.04 5.79
C LYS A 82 -2.91 15.08 5.78
N ILE A 83 -3.49 14.80 6.93
CA ILE A 83 -4.69 13.96 7.05
C ILE A 83 -5.92 14.78 6.65
N LYS A 84 -6.72 14.26 5.71
CA LYS A 84 -7.97 14.88 5.25
C LYS A 84 -9.16 14.33 6.01
N ARG A 85 -9.24 13.00 6.09
CA ARG A 85 -10.29 12.25 6.80
C ARG A 85 -9.78 10.86 7.13
N TYR A 86 -10.51 10.18 8.01
CA TYR A 86 -10.19 8.77 8.33
C TYR A 86 -11.46 7.99 8.65
N LYS A 87 -11.36 6.67 8.56
CA LYS A 87 -12.40 5.73 9.00
C LYS A 87 -11.76 4.65 9.85
N ILE A 88 -12.37 4.37 10.99
CA ILE A 88 -11.90 3.41 11.98
C ILE A 88 -12.98 2.36 12.17
N ASP A 89 -12.60 1.09 12.11
CA ASP A 89 -13.46 -0.03 12.46
C ASP A 89 -13.63 -0.14 13.98
N THR A 90 -14.83 -0.39 14.43
CA THR A 90 -15.12 -0.61 15.87
C THR A 90 -14.80 -2.02 16.34
N GLY A 91 -14.53 -2.95 15.41
CA GLY A 91 -14.18 -4.34 15.69
C GLY A 91 -12.68 -4.61 15.83
N GLY A 92 -11.83 -3.58 15.76
CA GLY A 92 -10.39 -3.73 15.90
C GLY A 92 -9.69 -4.33 14.67
N ASN A 93 -10.28 -4.21 13.47
CA ASN A 93 -9.79 -4.91 12.29
C ASN A 93 -9.13 -3.98 11.27
N PHE A 94 -9.48 -2.69 11.21
CA PHE A 94 -8.83 -1.79 10.25
C PHE A 94 -8.86 -0.32 10.65
N VAL A 95 -7.92 0.42 10.10
CA VAL A 95 -7.86 1.88 10.05
C VAL A 95 -7.62 2.30 8.62
N VAL A 96 -8.42 3.24 8.11
CA VAL A 96 -8.26 3.84 6.77
C VAL A 96 -8.00 5.32 6.94
N LEU A 97 -6.94 5.82 6.31
CA LEU A 97 -6.58 7.25 6.27
C LEU A 97 -6.66 7.77 4.84
N ASP A 98 -7.31 8.91 4.65
CA ASP A 98 -7.20 9.75 3.47
C ASP A 98 -6.17 10.83 3.78
N LEU A 99 -5.03 10.79 3.12
CA LEU A 99 -3.93 11.68 3.41
C LEU A 99 -3.22 12.15 2.15
N THR A 100 -2.61 13.32 2.24
CA THR A 100 -1.69 13.82 1.21
C THR A 100 -0.27 13.76 1.75
N ILE A 101 0.65 13.11 1.02
CA ILE A 101 2.09 13.16 1.30
C ILE A 101 2.76 13.84 0.11
N TYR A 102 3.38 15.00 0.33
CA TYR A 102 3.81 15.89 -0.74
C TYR A 102 2.62 16.24 -1.66
N ASP A 103 2.66 15.84 -2.93
CA ASP A 103 1.61 16.09 -3.93
C ASP A 103 0.78 14.82 -4.23
N TYR A 104 0.93 13.75 -3.43
CA TYR A 104 0.25 12.48 -3.63
C TYR A 104 -0.92 12.35 -2.67
N ASP A 105 -2.13 12.27 -3.23
CA ASP A 105 -3.32 11.89 -2.48
C ASP A 105 -3.39 10.36 -2.38
N ILE A 106 -3.41 9.85 -1.17
CA ILE A 106 -3.25 8.41 -0.87
C ILE A 106 -4.35 7.96 0.09
N THR A 107 -5.00 6.85 -0.23
CA THR A 107 -5.76 6.05 0.75
C THR A 107 -4.81 5.02 1.35
N LEU A 108 -4.47 5.20 2.62
CA LEU A 108 -3.65 4.25 3.39
C LEU A 108 -4.54 3.40 4.28
N VAL A 109 -4.46 2.08 4.11
CA VAL A 109 -5.22 1.10 4.89
C VAL A 109 -4.25 0.22 5.68
N SER A 110 -4.49 0.13 6.98
CA SER A 110 -3.92 -0.89 7.86
C SER A 110 -5.03 -1.86 8.26
N LEU A 111 -4.85 -3.15 8.00
CA LEU A 111 -5.85 -4.16 8.32
C LEU A 111 -5.30 -5.35 9.11
N TYR A 112 -6.18 -5.98 9.88
CA TYR A 112 -6.03 -7.26 10.52
C TYR A 112 -7.18 -8.15 10.06
N GLY A 113 -6.91 -8.99 9.07
CA GLY A 113 -7.90 -9.86 8.42
C GLY A 113 -8.46 -10.91 9.38
N PRO A 114 -9.73 -11.32 9.20
CA PRO A 114 -10.31 -12.40 9.98
C PRO A 114 -9.58 -13.73 9.78
N ASN A 115 -9.42 -14.50 10.86
CA ASN A 115 -8.91 -15.89 10.76
C ASN A 115 -9.89 -16.80 9.99
N ALA A 116 -11.18 -16.50 10.04
CA ALA A 116 -12.22 -17.23 9.30
C ALA A 116 -12.28 -16.76 7.85
N ASP A 117 -12.73 -17.65 6.95
CA ASP A 117 -12.93 -17.36 5.52
C ASP A 117 -14.11 -16.40 5.33
N SER A 118 -13.86 -15.09 5.44
CA SER A 118 -14.83 -14.00 5.42
C SER A 118 -14.61 -13.06 4.22
N PRO A 119 -15.16 -13.35 3.04
CA PRO A 119 -15.05 -12.47 1.88
C PRO A 119 -15.73 -11.11 2.09
N THR A 120 -16.81 -11.05 2.86
CA THR A 120 -17.55 -9.80 3.14
C THR A 120 -16.70 -8.75 3.81
N PHE A 121 -15.81 -9.13 4.73
CA PHE A 121 -14.87 -8.21 5.37
C PHE A 121 -14.02 -7.45 4.34
N PHE A 122 -13.48 -8.14 3.36
CA PHE A 122 -12.64 -7.52 2.32
C PHE A 122 -13.47 -6.72 1.31
N ALA A 123 -14.72 -7.12 1.04
CA ALA A 123 -15.65 -6.33 0.23
C ALA A 123 -16.02 -5.01 0.92
N ASP A 124 -16.25 -5.01 2.23
CA ASP A 124 -16.54 -3.80 3.02
C ASP A 124 -15.32 -2.85 3.02
N VAL A 125 -14.11 -3.37 3.19
CA VAL A 125 -12.87 -2.57 3.11
C VAL A 125 -12.72 -1.98 1.70
N GLN A 126 -12.98 -2.76 0.66
CA GLN A 126 -12.93 -2.29 -0.73
C GLN A 126 -13.91 -1.14 -0.98
N GLN A 127 -15.14 -1.25 -0.49
CA GLN A 127 -16.15 -0.21 -0.62
C GLN A 127 -15.70 1.11 0.04
N ILE A 128 -15.09 1.04 1.22
CA ILE A 128 -14.53 2.21 1.91
C ILE A 128 -13.41 2.86 1.09
N ILE A 129 -12.54 2.06 0.47
CA ILE A 129 -11.47 2.57 -0.37
C ILE A 129 -12.04 3.33 -1.58
N ILE A 130 -13.07 2.77 -2.22
CA ILE A 130 -13.77 3.42 -3.35
C ILE A 130 -14.38 4.75 -2.92
N GLU A 131 -15.02 4.82 -1.75
CA GLU A 131 -15.63 6.04 -1.20
C GLU A 131 -14.61 7.17 -0.94
N PHE A 132 -13.33 6.83 -0.81
CA PHE A 132 -12.27 7.83 -0.58
C PHE A 132 -11.78 8.49 -1.86
N GLU A 133 -12.03 7.89 -3.03
CA GLU A 133 -11.79 8.45 -4.37
C GLU A 133 -10.35 8.94 -4.63
N ASN A 134 -9.36 8.42 -3.89
CA ASN A 134 -7.98 8.79 -4.12
C ASN A 134 -7.38 7.96 -5.27
N PRO A 135 -6.52 8.57 -6.11
CA PRO A 135 -5.89 7.88 -7.23
C PRO A 135 -4.86 6.83 -6.78
N HIS A 136 -4.35 6.95 -5.56
CA HIS A 136 -3.33 6.05 -5.03
C HIS A 136 -3.83 5.34 -3.78
N VAL A 137 -3.65 4.04 -3.75
CA VAL A 137 -4.05 3.18 -2.64
C VAL A 137 -2.82 2.40 -2.15
N ILE A 138 -2.66 2.35 -0.83
CA ILE A 138 -1.68 1.50 -0.15
C ILE A 138 -2.42 0.74 0.93
N ILE A 139 -2.43 -0.59 0.85
CA ILE A 139 -3.03 -1.46 1.86
C ILE A 139 -1.93 -2.32 2.44
N CYS A 140 -1.86 -2.41 3.76
CA CYS A 140 -0.92 -3.27 4.45
C CYS A 140 -1.56 -3.91 5.69
N GLY A 141 -0.98 -4.99 6.16
CA GLY A 141 -1.46 -5.65 7.36
C GLY A 141 -1.15 -7.12 7.39
N ASP A 142 -1.65 -7.76 8.43
CA ASP A 142 -1.82 -9.20 8.49
C ASP A 142 -3.19 -9.54 7.88
N TRP A 143 -3.16 -10.15 6.72
CA TRP A 143 -4.37 -10.49 5.97
C TRP A 143 -5.02 -11.79 6.45
N ASN A 144 -4.33 -12.57 7.25
CA ASN A 144 -4.75 -13.93 7.67
C ASN A 144 -5.13 -14.84 6.49
N LEU A 145 -4.66 -14.49 5.30
CA LEU A 145 -4.80 -15.28 4.08
C LEU A 145 -3.53 -15.21 3.22
N VAL A 146 -3.34 -16.21 2.38
CA VAL A 146 -2.23 -16.27 1.42
C VAL A 146 -2.73 -15.95 0.02
N GLN A 147 -1.90 -15.25 -0.78
CA GLN A 147 -2.25 -14.94 -2.16
C GLN A 147 -2.05 -16.17 -3.07
N ASP A 148 -0.97 -16.92 -2.88
CA ASP A 148 -0.66 -18.13 -3.63
C ASP A 148 -0.40 -19.30 -2.68
N GLN A 149 -1.22 -20.36 -2.78
CA GLN A 149 -1.11 -21.51 -1.90
C GLN A 149 0.25 -22.24 -2.02
N ASN A 150 0.84 -22.27 -3.22
CA ASN A 150 2.07 -23.02 -3.47
C ASN A 150 3.33 -22.24 -3.08
N LEU A 151 3.29 -20.91 -3.24
CA LEU A 151 4.42 -20.02 -2.97
C LEU A 151 4.41 -19.48 -1.54
N ASP A 152 3.21 -19.25 -0.99
CA ASP A 152 3.03 -18.52 0.27
C ASP A 152 2.74 -19.42 1.46
N THR A 153 2.74 -20.77 1.29
CA THR A 153 2.54 -21.71 2.40
C THR A 153 3.60 -22.81 2.47
N HIS A 154 3.81 -23.30 3.68
CA HIS A 154 4.57 -24.52 3.95
C HIS A 154 3.84 -25.32 5.04
N ASN A 155 3.63 -26.62 4.77
CA ASN A 155 2.93 -27.57 5.66
C ASN A 155 1.47 -27.19 6.00
N TYR A 156 0.78 -26.47 5.14
CA TYR A 156 -0.67 -26.27 5.26
C TYR A 156 -1.40 -27.52 4.76
N LEU A 157 -2.26 -28.07 5.62
CA LEU A 157 -3.06 -29.26 5.30
C LEU A 157 -4.30 -28.93 4.47
N HIS A 158 -4.79 -27.70 4.57
CA HIS A 158 -6.01 -27.24 3.89
C HIS A 158 -5.76 -25.92 3.18
N ILE A 159 -6.59 -25.63 2.18
CA ILE A 159 -6.57 -24.35 1.49
C ILE A 159 -6.98 -23.24 2.47
N ASN A 160 -6.09 -22.27 2.66
CA ASN A 160 -6.34 -21.15 3.55
C ASN A 160 -7.32 -20.15 2.90
N ASN A 161 -8.45 -19.89 3.58
CA ASN A 161 -9.44 -18.87 3.31
C ASN A 161 -9.75 -18.64 1.81
N PRO A 162 -10.24 -19.65 1.05
CA PRO A 162 -10.32 -19.57 -0.41
C PRO A 162 -11.32 -18.54 -0.93
N ARG A 163 -12.44 -18.30 -0.23
CA ARG A 163 -13.44 -17.29 -0.64
C ARG A 163 -12.94 -15.88 -0.39
N ALA A 164 -12.35 -15.65 0.78
CA ALA A 164 -11.71 -14.38 1.12
C ALA A 164 -10.56 -14.06 0.17
N ARG A 165 -9.72 -15.06 -0.19
CA ARG A 165 -8.66 -14.91 -1.18
C ARG A 165 -9.21 -14.53 -2.55
N LYS A 166 -10.33 -15.15 -2.99
CA LYS A 166 -10.98 -14.77 -4.23
C LYS A 166 -11.41 -13.31 -4.20
N GLN A 167 -12.06 -12.87 -3.12
CA GLN A 167 -12.48 -11.47 -2.94
C GLN A 167 -11.29 -10.50 -2.97
N VAL A 168 -10.18 -10.83 -2.33
CA VAL A 168 -8.96 -10.00 -2.38
C VAL A 168 -8.39 -9.94 -3.80
N ASN A 169 -8.44 -11.05 -4.57
CA ASN A 169 -8.02 -11.03 -5.97
C ASN A 169 -8.96 -10.18 -6.85
N ASP A 170 -10.26 -10.26 -6.63
CA ASP A 170 -11.25 -9.42 -7.32
C ASP A 170 -10.99 -7.93 -6.99
N MET A 171 -10.78 -7.58 -5.72
CA MET A 171 -10.39 -6.23 -5.27
C MET A 171 -9.09 -5.75 -5.94
N LYS A 172 -8.05 -6.62 -6.03
CA LYS A 172 -6.80 -6.27 -6.71
C LYS A 172 -7.02 -5.91 -8.17
N ASN A 173 -7.88 -6.64 -8.87
CA ASN A 173 -8.18 -6.39 -10.28
C ASN A 173 -9.00 -5.11 -10.46
N GLU A 174 -10.01 -4.88 -9.62
CA GLU A 174 -10.91 -3.73 -9.71
C GLU A 174 -10.24 -2.41 -9.33
N LEU A 175 -9.34 -2.43 -8.35
CA LEU A 175 -8.61 -1.26 -7.87
C LEU A 175 -7.19 -1.13 -8.46
N ASP A 176 -6.85 -1.98 -9.44
CA ASP A 176 -5.53 -2.03 -10.07
C ASP A 176 -4.39 -2.07 -9.05
N LEU A 177 -4.46 -3.06 -8.12
CA LEU A 177 -3.49 -3.23 -7.04
C LEU A 177 -2.51 -4.37 -7.34
N CYS A 178 -1.27 -4.20 -6.95
CA CYS A 178 -0.23 -5.21 -7.04
C CYS A 178 0.53 -5.36 -5.71
N ASP A 179 1.10 -6.54 -5.50
CA ASP A 179 2.01 -6.84 -4.39
C ASP A 179 3.44 -6.52 -4.84
N PRO A 180 4.06 -5.43 -4.36
CA PRO A 180 5.38 -5.01 -4.84
C PRO A 180 6.49 -6.00 -4.48
N TRP A 181 6.36 -6.75 -3.37
CA TRP A 181 7.32 -7.78 -3.02
C TRP A 181 7.22 -8.97 -3.97
N ARG A 182 6.00 -9.41 -4.33
CA ARG A 182 5.78 -10.53 -5.26
C ARG A 182 6.17 -10.14 -6.70
N VAL A 183 5.97 -8.90 -7.11
CA VAL A 183 6.48 -8.39 -8.39
C VAL A 183 8.00 -8.48 -8.45
N LYS A 184 8.69 -8.09 -7.38
CA LYS A 184 10.16 -8.15 -7.30
C LYS A 184 10.69 -9.59 -7.20
N TYR A 185 9.93 -10.49 -6.56
CA TYR A 185 10.35 -11.86 -6.28
C TYR A 185 9.25 -12.86 -6.70
N PRO A 186 8.98 -13.04 -8.01
CA PRO A 186 7.79 -13.75 -8.50
C PRO A 186 7.70 -15.20 -8.05
N ASN A 187 8.83 -15.90 -7.89
CA ASN A 187 8.86 -17.33 -7.55
C ASN A 187 9.46 -17.62 -6.16
N LYS A 188 9.81 -16.57 -5.40
CA LYS A 188 10.49 -16.77 -4.12
C LYS A 188 9.51 -17.23 -3.04
N LYS A 189 9.85 -18.33 -2.36
CA LYS A 189 9.16 -18.77 -1.16
C LYS A 189 9.78 -18.06 0.04
N TYR A 190 9.00 -17.24 0.71
CA TYR A 190 9.39 -16.57 1.95
C TYR A 190 8.15 -16.29 2.78
N TYR A 191 8.24 -16.46 4.08
CA TYR A 191 7.10 -16.50 4.98
C TYR A 191 7.20 -15.39 6.03
N THR A 192 6.07 -14.82 6.39
CA THR A 192 5.98 -13.75 7.39
C THR A 192 5.53 -14.29 8.74
N TRP A 193 4.84 -15.41 8.78
CA TRP A 193 4.38 -16.07 10.00
C TRP A 193 4.92 -17.50 10.13
N ARG A 194 5.19 -17.93 11.37
CA ARG A 194 5.74 -19.24 11.68
C ARG A 194 5.14 -19.80 12.95
N GLN A 195 4.59 -21.00 12.84
CA GLN A 195 4.16 -21.82 13.97
C GLN A 195 5.15 -22.98 14.20
N PRO A 196 5.68 -23.15 15.41
CA PRO A 196 6.68 -24.19 15.66
C PRO A 196 6.10 -25.62 15.81
N ASN A 197 4.88 -25.77 16.34
CA ASN A 197 4.27 -27.07 16.58
C ASN A 197 2.75 -27.07 16.33
N PRO A 198 2.21 -27.83 15.36
CA PRO A 198 2.97 -28.44 14.26
C PRO A 198 3.65 -27.35 13.40
N PHE A 199 4.81 -27.67 12.86
CA PHE A 199 5.57 -26.70 12.07
C PHE A 199 4.81 -26.28 10.82
N LYS A 200 4.46 -24.99 10.74
CA LYS A 200 3.77 -24.36 9.59
C LYS A 200 4.35 -22.99 9.35
N GLN A 201 4.32 -22.56 8.10
CA GLN A 201 4.73 -21.20 7.72
C GLN A 201 3.79 -20.64 6.65
N GLY A 202 3.50 -19.34 6.73
CA GLY A 202 2.68 -18.63 5.75
C GLY A 202 3.17 -17.21 5.52
N ARG A 203 2.97 -16.69 4.31
CA ARG A 203 3.12 -15.28 4.02
C ARG A 203 1.75 -14.61 4.13
N LEU A 204 1.44 -14.17 5.34
CA LEU A 204 0.14 -13.59 5.71
C LEU A 204 0.18 -12.07 5.70
N ASP A 205 1.39 -11.49 5.85
CA ASP A 205 1.61 -10.05 5.91
C ASP A 205 2.19 -9.57 4.59
N PHE A 206 1.56 -8.59 3.97
CA PHE A 206 2.02 -8.01 2.71
C PHE A 206 1.42 -6.63 2.44
N PHE A 207 2.03 -5.92 1.49
CA PHE A 207 1.51 -4.69 0.92
C PHE A 207 0.78 -4.98 -0.39
N LEU A 208 -0.33 -4.26 -0.61
CA LEU A 208 -0.89 -4.04 -1.93
C LEU A 208 -0.83 -2.55 -2.22
N VAL A 209 -0.39 -2.18 -3.42
CA VAL A 209 -0.28 -0.79 -3.85
C VAL A 209 -0.90 -0.61 -5.23
N SER A 210 -1.45 0.56 -5.52
CA SER A 210 -1.88 0.90 -6.88
C SER A 210 -0.73 0.72 -7.86
N SER A 211 -0.99 0.16 -9.04
CA SER A 211 0.04 -0.12 -10.07
C SER A 211 0.83 1.14 -10.43
N GLN A 212 0.19 2.32 -10.39
CA GLN A 212 0.83 3.61 -10.62
C GLN A 212 1.94 3.94 -9.61
N LEU A 213 1.84 3.46 -8.37
CA LEU A 213 2.87 3.65 -7.35
C LEU A 213 4.06 2.69 -7.52
N LEU A 214 3.92 1.62 -8.31
CA LEU A 214 4.95 0.59 -8.43
C LEU A 214 6.28 1.14 -8.96
N SER A 215 6.24 2.10 -9.88
CA SER A 215 7.43 2.78 -10.39
C SER A 215 8.16 3.64 -9.35
N LEU A 216 7.48 4.00 -8.27
CA LEU A 216 8.01 4.78 -7.15
C LEU A 216 8.53 3.89 -6.02
N VAL A 217 8.28 2.58 -6.08
CA VAL A 217 8.77 1.62 -5.08
C VAL A 217 10.28 1.49 -5.18
N HIS A 218 10.98 1.98 -4.17
CA HIS A 218 12.42 1.81 -4.03
C HIS A 218 12.77 0.46 -3.42
N THR A 219 12.13 0.10 -2.31
CA THR A 219 12.33 -1.21 -1.67
C THR A 219 11.02 -1.83 -1.22
N SER A 220 10.95 -3.17 -1.31
CA SER A 220 9.91 -3.99 -0.70
C SER A 220 10.58 -5.23 -0.12
N ASP A 221 10.56 -5.35 1.22
CA ASP A 221 11.32 -6.35 1.96
C ASP A 221 10.48 -7.01 3.06
N ILE A 222 10.89 -8.23 3.42
CA ILE A 222 10.42 -8.94 4.62
C ILE A 222 11.61 -9.03 5.58
N ILE A 223 11.45 -8.53 6.79
CA ILE A 223 12.50 -8.41 7.80
C ILE A 223 12.05 -9.14 9.06
N SER A 224 12.96 -9.66 9.85
CA SER A 224 12.61 -10.29 11.13
C SER A 224 11.84 -9.32 12.02
N GLY A 225 10.70 -9.78 12.55
CA GLY A 225 9.91 -9.01 13.50
C GLY A 225 10.63 -8.90 14.86
N TYR A 226 10.12 -8.02 15.70
CA TYR A 226 10.66 -7.81 17.04
C TYR A 226 9.64 -8.21 18.10
N ARG A 227 9.97 -9.21 18.92
CA ARG A 227 9.11 -9.76 19.99
C ARG A 227 7.74 -10.27 19.52
N THR A 228 7.71 -10.87 18.33
CA THR A 228 6.52 -11.44 17.70
C THR A 228 6.90 -12.67 16.88
N ASP A 229 5.95 -13.54 16.59
CA ASP A 229 6.08 -14.69 15.68
C ASP A 229 5.88 -14.29 14.20
N HIS A 230 5.56 -13.02 13.94
CA HIS A 230 5.49 -12.46 12.60
C HIS A 230 6.77 -11.75 12.19
N SER A 231 7.04 -11.73 10.89
CA SER A 231 8.03 -10.85 10.29
C SER A 231 7.41 -9.48 10.02
N LEU A 232 8.23 -8.44 10.04
CA LEU A 232 7.88 -7.09 9.61
C LEU A 232 7.99 -7.01 8.09
N VAL A 233 6.99 -6.45 7.43
CA VAL A 233 7.06 -6.10 6.01
C VAL A 233 7.32 -4.61 5.86
N ARG A 234 8.23 -4.25 4.94
CA ARG A 234 8.66 -2.88 4.70
C ARG A 234 8.46 -2.50 3.23
N LEU A 235 7.95 -1.28 3.03
CA LEU A 235 7.81 -0.64 1.72
C LEU A 235 8.45 0.74 1.79
N SER A 236 9.38 1.06 0.89
CA SER A 236 9.90 2.43 0.71
C SER A 236 9.48 2.96 -0.65
N LEU A 237 8.96 4.17 -0.67
CA LEU A 237 8.52 4.89 -1.85
C LEU A 237 9.39 6.13 -2.05
N HIS A 238 9.89 6.32 -3.25
CA HIS A 238 10.56 7.54 -3.65
C HIS A 238 9.53 8.55 -4.18
N LEU A 239 8.84 9.25 -3.27
CA LEU A 239 7.87 10.28 -3.62
C LEU A 239 8.61 11.58 -3.95
N ASN A 240 8.80 11.84 -5.22
CA ASN A 240 9.44 13.06 -5.68
C ASN A 240 8.52 14.26 -5.49
N HIS A 241 8.84 15.11 -4.53
CA HIS A 241 8.30 16.48 -4.52
C HIS A 241 9.07 17.29 -5.58
N ILE A 242 8.70 17.13 -6.84
CA ILE A 242 9.15 18.05 -7.87
C ILE A 242 8.36 19.34 -7.64
N LYS A 243 8.97 20.32 -6.96
CA LYS A 243 8.51 21.71 -7.13
C LYS A 243 8.62 22.02 -8.62
N ARG A 244 7.57 21.73 -9.35
CA ARG A 244 7.40 22.31 -10.68
C ARG A 244 7.23 23.80 -10.44
N GLY A 245 8.30 24.54 -10.61
CA GLY A 245 8.14 25.96 -10.87
C GLY A 245 7.16 26.15 -12.02
N PRO A 246 6.68 27.36 -12.32
CA PRO A 246 5.86 27.61 -13.48
C PRO A 246 6.65 27.11 -14.70
N GLY A 247 6.40 25.85 -15.05
CA GLY A 247 7.21 25.13 -16.01
C GLY A 247 6.93 25.64 -17.39
N THR A 248 7.85 26.40 -17.93
CA THR A 248 7.93 26.59 -19.37
C THR A 248 8.56 25.33 -19.95
N TRP A 249 7.74 24.48 -20.54
CA TRP A 249 8.27 23.36 -21.31
C TRP A 249 9.10 23.95 -22.48
N LYS A 250 10.42 23.78 -22.44
CA LYS A 250 11.29 24.21 -23.54
C LYS A 250 11.55 23.01 -24.43
N PHE A 251 10.89 22.99 -25.57
CA PHE A 251 11.20 22.04 -26.61
C PHE A 251 12.57 22.38 -27.21
N ASN A 252 13.45 21.39 -27.32
CA ASN A 252 14.71 21.59 -28.01
C ASN A 252 14.48 21.55 -29.52
N ASN A 253 14.41 22.72 -30.14
CA ASN A 253 14.15 22.86 -31.56
C ASN A 253 15.20 22.17 -32.46
N SER A 254 16.36 21.75 -31.95
CA SER A 254 17.34 20.97 -32.72
C SER A 254 16.78 19.64 -33.17
N PHE A 255 15.86 19.03 -32.40
CA PHE A 255 15.20 17.78 -32.79
C PHE A 255 14.29 17.92 -34.04
N LEU A 256 13.81 19.12 -34.35
CA LEU A 256 13.05 19.36 -35.57
C LEU A 256 13.91 19.30 -36.84
N LYS A 257 15.24 19.23 -36.71
CA LYS A 257 16.17 19.04 -37.82
C LYS A 257 16.51 17.53 -38.04
N ASP A 258 16.09 16.69 -37.15
CA ASP A 258 16.25 15.23 -37.26
C ASP A 258 15.00 14.62 -37.92
N GLU A 259 15.14 14.21 -39.18
CA GLU A 259 14.03 13.67 -39.99
C GLU A 259 13.43 12.41 -39.34
N TYR A 260 14.25 11.56 -38.71
CA TYR A 260 13.76 10.36 -38.01
C TYR A 260 12.90 10.74 -36.81
N PHE A 261 13.34 11.73 -36.01
CA PHE A 261 12.58 12.21 -34.86
C PHE A 261 11.24 12.81 -35.30
N VAL A 262 11.26 13.68 -36.32
CA VAL A 262 10.05 14.33 -36.87
C VAL A 262 9.07 13.26 -37.40
N SER A 263 9.55 12.31 -38.18
CA SER A 263 8.69 11.24 -38.71
C SER A 263 8.02 10.41 -37.62
N LYS A 264 8.75 10.10 -36.54
CA LYS A 264 8.17 9.39 -35.37
C LYS A 264 7.11 10.20 -34.65
N ILE A 265 7.35 11.48 -34.40
CA ILE A 265 6.38 12.37 -33.74
C ILE A 265 5.11 12.49 -34.58
N VAL A 266 5.24 12.74 -35.89
CA VAL A 266 4.09 12.83 -36.81
C VAL A 266 3.29 11.52 -36.81
N LYS A 267 3.97 10.39 -36.85
CA LYS A 267 3.31 9.07 -36.77
C LYS A 267 2.54 8.91 -35.47
N THR A 268 3.16 9.23 -34.33
CA THR A 268 2.51 9.10 -33.02
C THR A 268 1.29 10.03 -32.90
N ILE A 269 1.38 11.28 -33.41
CA ILE A 269 0.25 12.20 -33.43
C ILE A 269 -0.91 11.63 -34.26
N LYS A 270 -0.63 11.12 -35.47
CA LYS A 270 -1.65 10.50 -36.33
C LYS A 270 -2.32 9.30 -35.67
N GLU A 271 -1.53 8.41 -35.07
CA GLU A 271 -2.03 7.23 -34.35
C GLU A 271 -2.91 7.64 -33.17
N THR A 272 -2.50 8.69 -32.42
CA THR A 272 -3.27 9.21 -31.28
C THR A 272 -4.59 9.84 -31.74
N ILE A 273 -4.55 10.66 -32.80
CA ILE A 273 -5.76 11.27 -33.35
C ILE A 273 -6.71 10.17 -33.84
N ALA A 274 -6.21 9.18 -34.58
CA ALA A 274 -7.04 8.07 -35.08
C ALA A 274 -7.65 7.23 -33.93
N PHE A 275 -6.93 7.06 -32.82
CA PHE A 275 -7.41 6.33 -31.65
C PHE A 275 -8.53 7.07 -30.88
N TYR A 276 -8.42 8.40 -30.74
CA TYR A 276 -9.38 9.19 -29.95
C TYR A 276 -10.47 9.87 -30.78
N ALA A 277 -10.33 9.96 -32.11
CA ALA A 277 -11.35 10.53 -32.96
C ALA A 277 -12.56 9.58 -33.07
N LYS A 278 -13.74 10.06 -32.71
CA LYS A 278 -15.01 9.35 -32.94
C LYS A 278 -15.44 9.57 -34.40
N GLY A 279 -14.79 8.92 -35.35
CA GLY A 279 -15.11 9.02 -36.77
C GLY A 279 -13.87 8.82 -37.66
N ASP A 280 -14.08 8.69 -38.97
CA ASP A 280 -13.00 8.56 -39.97
C ASP A 280 -12.20 9.86 -40.07
N VAL A 281 -11.08 9.93 -39.35
CA VAL A 281 -10.15 11.07 -39.52
C VAL A 281 -9.34 10.84 -40.78
N LYS A 282 -9.55 11.71 -41.77
CA LYS A 282 -8.76 11.75 -43.02
C LYS A 282 -7.68 12.81 -42.91
N PHE A 283 -6.52 12.55 -43.51
CA PHE A 283 -5.43 13.53 -43.63
C PHE A 283 -5.27 13.89 -45.08
N ASP A 284 -5.01 15.17 -45.38
CA ASP A 284 -4.69 15.65 -46.71
C ASP A 284 -3.24 15.29 -47.13
N GLU A 285 -2.86 15.67 -48.35
CA GLU A 285 -1.51 15.47 -48.90
C GLU A 285 -0.42 16.21 -48.12
N ASN A 286 -0.79 17.18 -47.26
CA ASN A 286 0.09 17.96 -46.41
C ASN A 286 0.02 17.55 -44.94
N ASP A 287 -0.56 16.35 -44.63
CA ASP A 287 -0.73 15.81 -43.27
C ASP A 287 -1.67 16.65 -42.34
N ASN A 288 -2.54 17.48 -42.87
CA ASN A 288 -3.54 18.15 -42.05
C ASN A 288 -4.80 17.29 -41.90
N VAL A 289 -5.46 17.41 -40.74
CA VAL A 289 -6.74 16.72 -40.49
C VAL A 289 -7.83 17.35 -41.36
N VAL A 290 -8.46 16.53 -42.20
CA VAL A 290 -9.59 16.92 -43.04
C VAL A 290 -10.83 16.19 -42.57
N GLY A 291 -11.70 16.88 -41.83
CA GLY A 291 -12.97 16.37 -41.33
C GLY A 291 -13.71 17.40 -40.51
N ASP A 292 -15.02 17.47 -40.66
CA ASP A 292 -15.89 18.36 -39.89
C ASP A 292 -15.86 18.02 -38.41
N CYS A 293 -15.67 19.05 -37.55
CA CYS A 293 -15.81 19.01 -36.11
C CYS A 293 -17.25 18.76 -35.66
#